data_90a6825b87edc3a9ebdaa52adb07c763
#
_entry.id   90a6825b87edc3a9ebdaa52adb07c763
#
_cell.length_a   1.000
_cell.length_b   1.000
_cell.length_c   1.000
_cell.angle_alpha   90.00
_cell.angle_beta   90.00
_cell.angle_gamma   90.00
#
_symmetry.space_group_name_H-M   'P 1'
#
loop_
_entity.id
_entity.type
_entity.pdbx_description
1 polymer ?
#
loop_
_entity_poly.entity_id
_entity_poly.type
_entity_poly.pdbx_seq_one_letter_code
_entity_poly.pdbx_strand_id
1 'polypeptide(L)'
;MKSKTLLITLVYVIISLIMATVCHNLLIKYFFQSKYSYLFYLKDIFLILTTGLIFKYILTKNENRNISIFKKLKKTNQEIKESNEKYDIVAKATSDTIWDWKIQEDSINWNKGIEGVFGYNPEEVGKTSKWWFDKIHPEDSIRMSIKLYSFIEQKTEKWQDQYRFRCADGSYKYVLDRGFLLKDENGRAIRMIGAIQDITKQKEEEQRLKLLETVITQSKDSILITEANSVDRKIPKIVYVNPAFSQMSGYQSNEIIGKSPNIFKGPKSDSDELKKLLRAIKNEEECLIETISYTKKKEEYWVRFSMIPIFNNEGLISHWISIQRDITDEKTLETEKEHLIRELTQNNKDLKQFSYITSHNLRAPLSNLIGLLNLIEDIPIENIELQEILGGFTKSTHLLNETINDLVKVIIIKDNPSMQKEEVSLKEVFENVFSQLSFQIELHKPIIKLKFEKVPLLNTNKAYIESILLNLLTNSIKYKSENRKLKISITAEQIDQQVTLTFKDNGIGIDLDRNRDKVFGLYQRFHNYPDSKGLGLYLVKSQVETMGGTISIESEVNKGTTFTITFKN
;
A
#
# COMPACT_ATOMS: atom_id res chain seq x y z
N MET A 1 74.77 28.14 32.89
CA MET A 1 74.89 29.56 32.49
C MET A 1 75.69 30.38 33.47
N LYS A 2 75.39 30.47 34.82
CA LYS A 2 76.19 31.23 35.83
C LYS A 2 77.68 30.93 35.77
N SER A 3 78.09 29.69 35.56
CA SER A 3 79.49 29.26 35.44
C SER A 3 80.21 29.84 34.20
N LYS A 4 79.52 29.98 33.07
CA LYS A 4 80.10 30.57 31.83
C LYS A 4 80.29 32.05 31.95
N THR A 5 79.37 32.82 32.59
CA THR A 5 79.48 34.24 32.84
C THR A 5 80.64 34.52 33.80
N LEU A 6 80.79 33.71 34.87
CA LEU A 6 81.91 33.79 35.78
C LEU A 6 83.26 33.54 35.10
N LEU A 7 83.34 32.51 34.23
CA LEU A 7 84.51 32.13 33.45
C LEU A 7 84.94 33.28 32.49
N ILE A 8 84.01 33.85 31.75
CA ILE A 8 84.26 34.96 30.82
C ILE A 8 84.76 36.20 31.56
N THR A 9 84.16 36.51 32.74
CA THR A 9 84.60 37.60 33.56
C THR A 9 86.03 37.36 34.09
N LEU A 10 86.31 36.12 34.53
CA LEU A 10 87.63 35.74 35.02
C LEU A 10 88.72 35.85 33.94
N VAL A 11 88.41 35.34 32.74
CA VAL A 11 89.29 35.44 31.56
C VAL A 11 89.57 36.93 31.20
N TYR A 12 88.51 37.78 31.21
CA TYR A 12 88.67 39.22 30.99
C TYR A 12 89.60 39.85 31.99
N VAL A 13 89.42 39.56 33.30
CA VAL A 13 90.29 40.06 34.38
C VAL A 13 91.74 39.62 34.16
N ILE A 14 91.99 38.37 33.89
CA ILE A 14 93.30 37.80 33.65
C ILE A 14 93.99 38.48 32.46
N ILE A 15 93.30 38.60 31.33
CA ILE A 15 93.83 39.22 30.10
C ILE A 15 94.15 40.70 30.38
N SER A 16 93.24 41.41 31.05
CA SER A 16 93.44 42.83 31.33
C SER A 16 94.59 43.03 32.33
N LEU A 17 94.80 42.11 33.26
CA LEU A 17 95.93 42.15 34.19
C LEU A 17 97.27 41.93 33.49
N ILE A 18 97.28 40.94 32.56
CA ILE A 18 98.46 40.67 31.74
C ILE A 18 98.81 41.91 30.86
N MET A 19 97.80 42.50 30.22
CA MET A 19 98.01 43.68 29.35
C MET A 19 98.49 44.90 30.17
N ALA A 20 97.88 45.09 31.34
CA ALA A 20 98.32 46.20 32.24
C ALA A 20 99.74 46.00 32.74
N THR A 21 100.17 44.79 33.11
CA THR A 21 101.53 44.48 33.54
C THR A 21 102.52 44.63 32.35
N VAL A 22 102.18 44.19 31.14
CA VAL A 22 102.98 44.36 29.97
C VAL A 22 103.17 45.88 29.63
N CYS A 23 102.06 46.60 29.57
CA CYS A 23 102.10 48.05 29.33
C CYS A 23 102.83 48.78 30.39
N HIS A 24 102.68 48.42 31.64
CA HIS A 24 103.37 49.03 32.75
C HIS A 24 104.89 48.77 32.73
N ASN A 25 105.29 47.54 32.44
CA ASN A 25 106.69 47.17 32.38
C ASN A 25 107.33 47.85 31.13
N LEU A 26 106.62 48.02 30.01
CA LEU A 26 107.11 48.79 28.88
C LEU A 26 107.25 50.29 29.17
N LEU A 27 106.29 50.89 29.90
CA LEU A 27 106.33 52.29 30.33
C LEU A 27 107.44 52.55 31.33
N ILE A 28 107.71 51.68 32.28
CA ILE A 28 108.82 51.80 33.26
C ILE A 28 110.12 51.64 32.56
N LYS A 29 110.30 50.71 31.67
CA LYS A 29 111.56 50.46 30.96
C LYS A 29 111.94 51.59 30.03
N TYR A 30 110.94 52.33 29.54
CA TYR A 30 111.24 53.38 28.54
C TYR A 30 111.06 54.81 29.08
N PHE A 31 110.36 55.09 30.18
CA PHE A 31 110.01 56.45 30.53
C PHE A 31 110.27 56.87 32.00
N PHE A 32 110.36 55.92 33.01
CA PHE A 32 110.38 56.34 34.37
C PHE A 32 111.28 55.47 35.33
N GLN A 33 112.32 56.13 35.89
CA GLN A 33 113.04 55.70 37.13
C GLN A 33 112.43 56.41 38.31
N SER A 34 111.32 55.92 38.88
CA SER A 34 110.68 56.61 40.01
C SER A 34 110.31 55.68 41.14
N LYS A 35 110.46 56.19 42.41
CA LYS A 35 110.25 55.58 43.70
C LYS A 35 108.79 55.21 44.04
N TYR A 36 107.81 55.47 43.13
CA TYR A 36 106.35 55.29 43.31
C TYR A 36 105.70 54.29 42.33
N SER A 37 106.42 53.40 41.84
CA SER A 37 105.95 52.39 40.86
C SER A 37 104.78 51.54 41.37
N TYR A 38 104.68 51.25 42.64
CA TYR A 38 103.60 50.45 43.18
C TYR A 38 102.23 51.13 43.12
N LEU A 39 102.16 52.46 43.20
CA LEU A 39 100.89 53.20 43.06
C LEU A 39 100.21 53.04 41.68
N PHE A 40 101.04 52.96 40.66
CA PHE A 40 100.55 52.71 39.30
C PHE A 40 100.00 51.31 39.16
N TYR A 41 100.60 50.30 39.72
CA TYR A 41 100.08 48.95 39.78
C TYR A 41 98.74 48.83 40.53
N LEU A 42 98.64 49.52 41.63
CA LEU A 42 97.39 49.57 42.42
C LEU A 42 96.25 50.23 41.66
N LYS A 43 96.54 51.32 40.94
CA LYS A 43 95.51 51.96 40.07
C LYS A 43 95.05 51.05 38.96
N ASP A 44 96.01 50.37 38.26
CA ASP A 44 95.66 49.44 37.18
C ASP A 44 94.85 48.22 37.69
N ILE A 45 95.23 47.65 38.84
CA ILE A 45 94.48 46.59 39.47
C ILE A 45 93.08 47.08 39.86
N PHE A 46 92.97 48.29 40.39
CA PHE A 46 91.67 48.86 40.78
C PHE A 46 90.76 49.05 39.51
N LEU A 47 91.36 49.57 38.42
CA LEU A 47 90.67 49.78 37.12
C LEU A 47 90.19 48.46 36.55
N ILE A 48 91.04 47.42 36.57
CA ILE A 48 90.68 46.08 36.03
C ILE A 48 89.59 45.46 36.86
N LEU A 49 89.64 45.56 38.20
CA LEU A 49 88.62 45.05 39.11
C LEU A 49 87.29 45.77 38.94
N THR A 50 87.30 47.11 38.84
CA THR A 50 86.05 47.89 38.59
C THR A 50 85.42 47.63 37.23
N THR A 51 86.26 47.63 36.18
CA THR A 51 85.74 47.27 34.80
C THR A 51 85.22 45.82 34.73
N GLY A 52 85.90 44.88 35.38
CA GLY A 52 85.50 43.52 35.53
C GLY A 52 84.13 43.34 36.25
N LEU A 53 83.96 44.12 37.34
CA LEU A 53 82.68 44.16 38.08
C LEU A 53 81.54 44.76 37.21
N ILE A 54 81.80 45.84 36.50
CA ILE A 54 80.85 46.46 35.59
C ILE A 54 80.48 45.47 34.48
N PHE A 55 81.52 44.84 33.87
CA PHE A 55 81.30 43.85 32.82
C PHE A 55 80.48 42.64 33.34
N LYS A 56 80.79 42.12 34.51
CA LYS A 56 80.01 41.06 35.15
C LYS A 56 78.58 41.50 35.42
N TYR A 57 78.37 42.75 35.90
CA TYR A 57 77.04 43.29 36.09
C TYR A 57 76.24 43.38 34.82
N ILE A 58 76.83 43.85 33.69
CA ILE A 58 76.21 43.94 32.40
C ILE A 58 75.83 42.53 31.89
N LEU A 59 76.75 41.54 31.93
CA LEU A 59 76.53 40.19 31.55
C LEU A 59 75.39 39.54 32.35
N THR A 60 75.43 39.65 33.69
CA THR A 60 74.33 39.07 34.51
C THR A 60 72.99 39.75 34.28
N LYS A 61 72.99 41.09 34.04
CA LYS A 61 71.76 41.83 33.73
C LYS A 61 71.17 41.35 32.37
N ASN A 62 71.99 41.16 31.31
CA ASN A 62 71.56 40.65 30.04
C ASN A 62 71.09 39.19 30.11
N GLU A 63 71.81 38.35 30.85
CA GLU A 63 71.41 36.94 31.09
C GLU A 63 70.07 36.87 31.81
N ASN A 64 69.82 37.63 32.87
CA ASN A 64 68.57 37.70 33.59
C ASN A 64 67.41 38.21 32.68
N ARG A 65 67.66 39.19 31.79
CA ARG A 65 66.71 39.70 30.86
C ARG A 65 66.32 38.61 29.84
N ASN A 66 67.31 37.91 29.28
CA ASN A 66 67.06 36.81 28.33
C ASN A 66 66.29 35.66 28.98
N ILE A 67 66.59 35.30 30.23
CA ILE A 67 65.87 34.31 31.01
C ILE A 67 64.41 34.74 31.23
N SER A 68 64.16 36.02 31.52
CA SER A 68 62.81 36.55 31.73
C SER A 68 62.01 36.54 30.42
N ILE A 69 62.60 36.92 29.30
CA ILE A 69 61.97 36.87 27.95
C ILE A 69 61.65 35.42 27.58
N PHE A 70 62.60 34.50 27.80
CA PHE A 70 62.40 33.09 27.51
C PHE A 70 61.28 32.47 28.36
N LYS A 71 61.22 32.80 29.65
CA LYS A 71 60.11 32.37 30.54
C LYS A 71 58.77 32.94 30.09
N LYS A 72 58.73 34.23 29.70
CA LYS A 72 57.49 34.85 29.19
C LYS A 72 57.05 34.21 27.89
N LEU A 73 57.95 33.97 26.94
CA LEU A 73 57.68 33.32 25.67
C LEU A 73 57.16 31.88 25.90
N LYS A 74 57.83 31.12 26.78
CA LYS A 74 57.42 29.77 27.15
C LYS A 74 56.00 29.74 27.76
N LYS A 75 55.69 30.68 28.67
CA LYS A 75 54.39 30.84 29.29
C LYS A 75 53.31 31.15 28.24
N THR A 76 53.56 32.13 27.36
CA THR A 76 52.64 32.51 26.27
C THR A 76 52.41 31.37 25.30
N ASN A 77 53.46 30.63 24.92
CA ASN A 77 53.31 29.44 24.07
C ASN A 77 52.49 28.35 24.75
N GLN A 78 52.64 28.16 26.09
CA GLN A 78 51.85 27.20 26.80
C GLN A 78 50.38 27.63 26.88
N GLU A 79 50.09 28.91 27.17
CA GLU A 79 48.73 29.47 27.18
C GLU A 79 48.04 29.34 25.79
N ILE A 80 48.77 29.61 24.68
CA ILE A 80 48.29 29.41 23.33
C ILE A 80 47.94 27.91 23.06
N LYS A 81 48.85 27.01 23.47
CA LYS A 81 48.64 25.57 23.31
C LYS A 81 47.42 25.09 24.08
N GLU A 82 47.27 25.48 25.35
CA GLU A 82 46.09 25.14 26.16
C GLU A 82 44.80 25.72 25.61
N SER A 83 44.84 26.94 25.07
CA SER A 83 43.70 27.55 24.37
C SER A 83 43.29 26.76 23.12
N ASN A 84 44.27 26.40 22.28
CA ASN A 84 44.00 25.61 21.07
C ASN A 84 43.47 24.22 21.41
N GLU A 85 44.03 23.56 22.44
CA GLU A 85 43.52 22.25 22.91
C GLU A 85 42.07 22.38 23.40
N LYS A 86 41.71 23.46 24.12
CA LYS A 86 40.32 23.71 24.54
C LYS A 86 39.39 23.87 23.32
N TYR A 87 39.77 24.63 22.32
CA TYR A 87 38.98 24.79 21.09
C TYR A 87 38.77 23.45 20.36
N ASP A 88 39.82 22.64 20.23
CA ASP A 88 39.73 21.31 19.59
C ASP A 88 38.82 20.34 20.38
N ILE A 89 38.89 20.39 21.73
CA ILE A 89 38.04 19.55 22.58
C ILE A 89 36.57 19.97 22.47
N VAL A 90 36.27 21.27 22.50
CA VAL A 90 34.91 21.77 22.35
C VAL A 90 34.35 21.40 20.96
N ALA A 91 35.11 21.61 19.89
CA ALA A 91 34.69 21.23 18.55
C ALA A 91 34.41 19.73 18.41
N LYS A 92 35.23 18.87 19.03
CA LYS A 92 35.00 17.41 19.06
C LYS A 92 33.78 17.04 19.90
N ALA A 93 33.56 17.68 21.02
CA ALA A 93 32.42 17.41 21.89
C ALA A 93 31.07 17.81 21.27
N THR A 94 31.05 18.86 20.45
CA THR A 94 29.87 19.32 19.72
C THR A 94 29.73 18.66 18.34
N SER A 95 30.74 17.89 17.91
CA SER A 95 30.81 17.32 16.53
C SER A 95 30.70 18.39 15.44
N ASP A 96 31.13 19.62 15.73
CA ASP A 96 31.06 20.73 14.78
C ASP A 96 32.31 20.82 13.92
N THR A 97 32.12 21.13 12.65
CA THR A 97 33.20 21.50 11.73
C THR A 97 33.41 23.00 11.78
N ILE A 98 34.55 23.44 12.37
CA ILE A 98 34.88 24.87 12.49
C ILE A 98 35.61 25.31 11.22
N TRP A 99 35.20 26.45 10.73
CA TRP A 99 35.85 27.13 9.59
C TRP A 99 36.23 28.56 9.97
N ASP A 100 37.32 29.04 9.36
CA ASP A 100 37.91 30.35 9.58
C ASP A 100 38.29 30.94 8.21
N TRP A 101 37.49 31.88 7.74
CA TRP A 101 37.59 32.49 6.43
C TRP A 101 38.15 33.89 6.53
N LYS A 102 39.36 34.09 5.98
CA LYS A 102 39.96 35.41 5.76
C LYS A 102 39.45 35.93 4.41
N ILE A 103 38.51 36.87 4.47
CA ILE A 103 37.72 37.29 3.31
C ILE A 103 38.60 37.96 2.24
N GLN A 104 39.56 38.83 2.66
CA GLN A 104 40.44 39.58 1.72
C GLN A 104 41.43 38.67 0.97
N GLU A 105 41.88 37.60 1.61
CA GLU A 105 42.82 36.63 1.04
C GLU A 105 42.10 35.47 0.33
N ASP A 106 40.78 35.41 0.43
CA ASP A 106 39.93 34.24 0.12
C ASP A 106 40.54 32.93 0.63
N SER A 107 40.97 32.92 1.89
CA SER A 107 41.60 31.78 2.52
C SER A 107 40.74 31.22 3.66
N ILE A 108 40.31 29.97 3.52
CA ILE A 108 39.51 29.25 4.53
C ILE A 108 40.35 28.14 5.19
N ASN A 109 40.41 28.15 6.50
CA ASN A 109 41.01 27.08 7.29
C ASN A 109 39.91 26.28 7.95
N TRP A 110 40.00 24.97 7.83
CA TRP A 110 39.06 24.01 8.44
C TRP A 110 39.72 23.27 9.60
N ASN A 111 38.98 23.01 10.66
CA ASN A 111 39.45 22.13 11.71
C ASN A 111 39.32 20.65 11.31
N LYS A 112 39.78 19.74 12.17
CA LYS A 112 39.64 18.28 11.96
C LYS A 112 38.22 17.77 11.88
N GLY A 113 37.20 18.56 12.23
CA GLY A 113 35.79 18.23 12.09
C GLY A 113 35.39 17.93 10.65
N ILE A 114 36.07 18.55 9.66
CA ILE A 114 35.79 18.31 8.23
C ILE A 114 36.00 16.84 7.82
N GLU A 115 37.00 16.17 8.42
CA GLU A 115 37.25 14.75 8.22
C GLU A 115 36.22 13.90 8.99
N GLY A 116 36.00 14.22 10.26
CA GLY A 116 35.12 13.44 11.13
C GLY A 116 33.63 13.50 10.74
N VAL A 117 33.15 14.64 10.26
CA VAL A 117 31.73 14.85 9.92
C VAL A 117 31.46 14.58 8.45
N PHE A 118 32.34 15.04 7.55
CA PHE A 118 32.10 15.01 6.10
C PHE A 118 33.01 14.05 5.34
N GLY A 119 33.98 13.42 6.02
CA GLY A 119 34.85 12.39 5.45
C GLY A 119 35.97 12.92 4.54
N TYR A 120 36.18 14.24 4.46
CA TYR A 120 37.24 14.80 3.63
C TYR A 120 38.61 14.69 4.30
N ASN A 121 39.60 14.14 3.60
CA ASN A 121 40.99 14.18 4.04
C ASN A 121 41.44 15.64 4.12
N PRO A 122 42.05 16.10 5.25
CA PRO A 122 42.57 17.49 5.39
C PRO A 122 43.50 17.97 4.27
N GLU A 123 44.22 17.06 3.60
CA GLU A 123 45.09 17.38 2.48
C GLU A 123 44.33 17.67 1.15
N GLU A 124 43.08 17.14 1.04
CA GLU A 124 42.20 17.29 -0.14
C GLU A 124 41.23 18.47 -0.02
N VAL A 125 41.14 19.05 1.18
CA VAL A 125 40.23 20.16 1.46
C VAL A 125 40.77 21.45 0.83
N GLY A 126 39.98 22.03 -0.06
CA GLY A 126 40.32 23.31 -0.67
C GLY A 126 40.30 24.46 0.33
N LYS A 127 41.26 25.37 0.19
CA LYS A 127 41.46 26.50 1.10
C LYS A 127 40.76 27.79 0.63
N THR A 128 39.81 27.72 -0.27
CA THR A 128 39.11 28.88 -0.86
C THR A 128 37.60 28.77 -0.68
N SER A 129 36.90 29.90 -0.72
CA SER A 129 35.44 29.95 -0.69
C SER A 129 34.83 29.18 -1.86
N LYS A 130 35.48 29.13 -3.01
CA LYS A 130 35.03 28.38 -4.19
C LYS A 130 34.86 26.89 -3.87
N TRP A 131 35.87 26.27 -3.19
CA TRP A 131 35.77 24.85 -2.82
C TRP A 131 34.55 24.59 -1.93
N TRP A 132 34.26 25.45 -0.96
CA TRP A 132 33.09 25.35 -0.10
C TRP A 132 31.80 25.47 -0.90
N PHE A 133 31.65 26.47 -1.76
CA PHE A 133 30.50 26.65 -2.63
C PHE A 133 30.26 25.43 -3.56
N ASP A 134 31.31 24.84 -4.10
CA ASP A 134 31.24 23.65 -4.97
C ASP A 134 30.72 22.39 -4.22
N LYS A 135 30.73 22.40 -2.90
CA LYS A 135 30.18 21.32 -2.06
C LYS A 135 28.73 21.56 -1.62
N ILE A 136 28.18 22.74 -1.85
CA ILE A 136 26.78 23.03 -1.58
C ILE A 136 25.92 22.41 -2.67
N HIS A 137 24.77 21.84 -2.29
CA HIS A 137 23.82 21.25 -3.24
C HIS A 137 23.39 22.31 -4.29
N PRO A 138 23.30 21.98 -5.58
CA PRO A 138 22.99 22.94 -6.65
C PRO A 138 21.74 23.78 -6.40
N GLU A 139 20.67 23.19 -5.87
CA GLU A 139 19.44 23.91 -5.54
C GLU A 139 19.61 24.93 -4.40
N ASP A 140 20.53 24.69 -3.47
CA ASP A 140 20.78 25.57 -2.33
C ASP A 140 21.84 26.63 -2.62
N SER A 141 22.75 26.36 -3.58
CA SER A 141 23.95 27.14 -3.86
C SER A 141 23.64 28.59 -4.24
N ILE A 142 22.69 28.82 -5.14
CA ILE A 142 22.33 30.19 -5.61
C ILE A 142 21.73 30.99 -4.44
N ARG A 143 20.77 30.42 -3.72
CA ARG A 143 20.12 31.07 -2.57
C ARG A 143 21.14 31.42 -1.48
N MET A 144 22.00 30.47 -1.16
CA MET A 144 23.01 30.62 -0.11
C MET A 144 24.06 31.68 -0.50
N SER A 145 24.51 31.68 -1.74
CA SER A 145 25.49 32.68 -2.26
C SER A 145 24.92 34.09 -2.14
N ILE A 146 23.70 34.32 -2.64
CA ILE A 146 23.06 35.65 -2.58
C ILE A 146 22.93 36.11 -1.13
N LYS A 147 22.49 35.21 -0.24
CA LYS A 147 22.29 35.51 1.18
C LYS A 147 23.62 35.87 1.86
N LEU A 148 24.68 35.10 1.58
CA LEU A 148 26.01 35.34 2.17
C LEU A 148 26.61 36.67 1.73
N TYR A 149 26.61 36.97 0.43
CA TYR A 149 27.13 38.23 -0.09
C TYR A 149 26.33 39.42 0.47
N SER A 150 25.01 39.34 0.49
CA SER A 150 24.18 40.38 1.10
C SER A 150 24.48 40.54 2.59
N PHE A 151 24.74 39.45 3.33
CA PHE A 151 25.11 39.49 4.74
C PHE A 151 26.42 40.18 4.99
N ILE A 152 27.46 39.92 4.15
CA ILE A 152 28.79 40.54 4.27
C ILE A 152 28.69 42.06 4.11
N GLU A 153 27.79 42.54 3.26
CA GLU A 153 27.56 43.99 3.02
C GLU A 153 26.75 44.66 4.13
N GLN A 154 25.95 43.89 4.89
CA GLN A 154 25.09 44.43 5.94
C GLN A 154 25.88 44.75 7.22
N LYS A 155 25.23 45.50 8.15
CA LYS A 155 25.80 45.84 9.47
C LYS A 155 25.71 44.69 10.50
N THR A 156 25.10 43.58 10.13
CA THR A 156 24.94 42.42 11.03
C THR A 156 26.24 41.62 11.13
N GLU A 157 26.51 41.07 12.29
CA GLU A 157 27.74 40.31 12.56
C GLU A 157 27.49 38.81 12.70
N LYS A 158 26.22 38.39 12.92
CA LYS A 158 25.84 36.98 13.11
C LYS A 158 25.29 36.38 11.85
N TRP A 159 25.95 35.35 11.34
CA TRP A 159 25.53 34.52 10.22
C TRP A 159 24.81 33.28 10.69
N GLN A 160 23.73 32.90 10.00
CA GLN A 160 23.09 31.59 10.15
C GLN A 160 22.37 31.22 8.87
N ASP A 161 22.64 29.99 8.37
CA ASP A 161 21.87 29.40 7.28
C ASP A 161 21.83 27.87 7.38
N GLN A 162 20.90 27.23 6.64
CA GLN A 162 20.80 25.80 6.50
C GLN A 162 20.85 25.45 5.02
N TYR A 163 21.67 24.46 4.68
CA TYR A 163 21.83 23.98 3.31
C TYR A 163 22.31 22.52 3.32
N ARG A 164 22.28 21.88 2.14
CA ARG A 164 22.83 20.54 1.95
C ARG A 164 24.29 20.64 1.53
N PHE A 165 25.17 19.98 2.27
CA PHE A 165 26.62 19.94 2.03
C PHE A 165 27.04 18.54 1.58
N ARG A 166 27.83 18.44 0.52
CA ARG A 166 28.27 17.17 -0.06
C ARG A 166 29.43 16.61 0.74
N CYS A 167 29.32 15.33 1.12
CA CYS A 167 30.37 14.56 1.77
C CYS A 167 31.39 14.01 0.75
N ALA A 168 32.51 13.47 1.23
CA ALA A 168 33.56 12.89 0.39
C ALA A 168 33.09 11.66 -0.41
N ASP A 169 32.13 10.89 0.14
CA ASP A 169 31.48 9.75 -0.52
C ASP A 169 30.44 10.14 -1.58
N GLY A 170 30.19 11.44 -1.78
CA GLY A 170 29.20 11.96 -2.70
C GLY A 170 27.79 12.13 -2.12
N SER A 171 27.51 11.64 -0.92
CA SER A 171 26.24 11.86 -0.22
C SER A 171 26.09 13.32 0.22
N TYR A 172 24.86 13.72 0.56
CA TYR A 172 24.58 15.05 1.09
C TYR A 172 24.07 14.96 2.54
N LYS A 173 24.61 15.87 3.37
CA LYS A 173 24.14 16.10 4.72
C LYS A 173 23.46 17.46 4.85
N TYR A 174 22.37 17.51 5.61
CA TYR A 174 21.80 18.79 6.02
C TYR A 174 22.69 19.42 7.09
N VAL A 175 23.08 20.66 6.87
CA VAL A 175 23.94 21.37 7.79
C VAL A 175 23.32 22.67 8.26
N LEU A 176 23.61 23.02 9.50
CA LEU A 176 23.36 24.33 10.09
C LEU A 176 24.69 25.04 10.23
N ASP A 177 24.88 26.06 9.41
CA ASP A 177 26.08 26.89 9.39
C ASP A 177 25.85 28.19 10.16
N ARG A 178 26.69 28.42 11.16
CA ARG A 178 26.66 29.61 12.00
C ARG A 178 28.02 30.26 11.99
N GLY A 179 28.07 31.59 11.89
CA GLY A 179 29.33 32.32 11.87
C GLY A 179 29.23 33.70 12.46
N PHE A 180 30.40 34.26 12.75
CA PHE A 180 30.55 35.61 13.24
C PHE A 180 31.50 36.37 12.34
N LEU A 181 31.06 37.54 11.85
CA LEU A 181 31.79 38.40 10.95
C LEU A 181 32.61 39.47 11.71
N LEU A 182 33.91 39.49 11.48
CA LEU A 182 34.83 40.50 12.05
C LEU A 182 35.07 41.56 11.00
N LYS A 183 35.01 42.83 11.39
CA LYS A 183 35.23 44.03 10.55
C LYS A 183 36.39 44.83 11.07
N ASP A 184 37.05 45.57 10.17
CA ASP A 184 38.08 46.54 10.54
C ASP A 184 37.45 47.85 11.08
N GLU A 185 38.31 48.78 11.48
CA GLU A 185 37.90 50.10 12.02
C GLU A 185 37.08 50.93 11.02
N ASN A 186 37.17 50.61 9.74
CA ASN A 186 36.44 51.26 8.64
C ASN A 186 35.12 50.52 8.28
N GLY A 187 34.77 49.45 9.02
CA GLY A 187 33.56 48.65 8.81
C GLY A 187 33.67 47.65 7.65
N ARG A 188 34.88 47.41 7.11
CA ARG A 188 35.09 46.41 6.04
C ARG A 188 35.22 45.02 6.66
N ALA A 189 34.58 44.04 6.03
CA ALA A 189 34.67 42.63 6.42
C ALA A 189 36.10 42.10 6.19
N ILE A 190 36.75 41.61 7.24
CA ILE A 190 38.14 41.09 7.20
C ILE A 190 38.20 39.59 7.40
N ARG A 191 37.35 39.04 8.28
CA ARG A 191 37.41 37.63 8.67
C ARG A 191 36.03 37.15 9.15
N MET A 192 35.72 35.91 8.88
CA MET A 192 34.51 35.27 9.36
C MET A 192 34.89 33.93 9.95
N ILE A 193 34.42 33.65 11.17
CA ILE A 193 34.68 32.39 11.85
C ILE A 193 33.34 31.75 12.19
N GLY A 194 33.20 30.46 11.91
CA GLY A 194 31.96 29.77 12.13
C GLY A 194 32.10 28.28 12.40
N ALA A 195 30.96 27.66 12.56
CA ALA A 195 30.82 26.23 12.75
C ALA A 195 29.66 25.67 11.92
N ILE A 196 29.93 24.55 11.27
CA ILE A 196 28.93 23.75 10.56
C ILE A 196 28.58 22.54 11.41
N GLN A 197 27.31 22.44 11.75
CA GLN A 197 26.72 21.34 12.50
C GLN A 197 25.92 20.43 11.57
N ASP A 198 26.13 19.11 11.66
CA ASP A 198 25.29 18.12 10.97
C ASP A 198 23.91 18.03 11.67
N ILE A 199 22.85 18.41 10.96
CA ILE A 199 21.46 18.35 11.41
C ILE A 199 20.63 17.33 10.61
N THR A 200 21.30 16.41 9.89
CA THR A 200 20.62 15.43 9.01
C THR A 200 19.62 14.60 9.80
N LYS A 201 20.04 14.01 10.90
CA LYS A 201 19.17 13.21 11.76
C LYS A 201 17.96 13.99 12.28
N GLN A 202 18.19 15.25 12.67
CA GLN A 202 17.10 16.12 13.13
C GLN A 202 16.11 16.41 12.00
N LYS A 203 16.60 16.68 10.78
CA LYS A 203 15.76 16.91 9.61
C LYS A 203 14.99 15.68 9.16
N GLU A 204 15.60 14.52 9.19
CA GLU A 204 14.94 13.25 8.91
C GLU A 204 13.81 12.96 9.91
N GLU A 205 14.06 13.18 11.19
CA GLU A 205 13.03 13.03 12.23
C GLU A 205 11.88 14.05 12.05
N GLU A 206 12.20 15.32 11.78
CA GLU A 206 11.20 16.36 11.50
C GLU A 206 10.34 15.98 10.27
N GLN A 207 10.97 15.52 9.19
CA GLN A 207 10.26 15.07 7.99
C GLN A 207 9.40 13.83 8.26
N ARG A 208 9.92 12.88 9.02
CA ARG A 208 9.18 11.68 9.43
C ARG A 208 7.94 12.01 10.25
N LEU A 209 8.09 12.89 11.24
CA LEU A 209 6.95 13.35 12.05
C LEU A 209 5.91 14.08 11.20
N LYS A 210 6.35 14.97 10.32
CA LYS A 210 5.46 15.70 9.40
C LYS A 210 4.73 14.76 8.43
N LEU A 211 5.42 13.72 7.94
CA LEU A 211 4.79 12.69 7.11
C LEU A 211 3.69 11.96 7.89
N LEU A 212 3.98 11.50 9.11
CA LEU A 212 3.01 10.81 9.96
C LEU A 212 1.81 11.72 10.29
N GLU A 213 2.06 12.97 10.64
CA GLU A 213 1.01 13.97 10.85
C GLU A 213 0.13 14.15 9.60
N THR A 214 0.76 14.23 8.42
CA THR A 214 0.05 14.35 7.14
C THR A 214 -0.81 13.13 6.87
N VAL A 215 -0.30 11.92 7.09
CA VAL A 215 -1.05 10.66 6.93
C VAL A 215 -2.30 10.64 7.82
N ILE A 216 -2.15 11.04 9.08
CA ILE A 216 -3.27 11.07 10.05
C ILE A 216 -4.30 12.13 9.66
N THR A 217 -3.85 13.33 9.27
CA THR A 217 -4.75 14.45 8.94
C THR A 217 -5.47 14.27 7.60
N GLN A 218 -4.83 13.60 6.62
CA GLN A 218 -5.42 13.33 5.31
C GLN A 218 -6.14 11.97 5.22
N SER A 219 -6.11 11.18 6.28
CA SER A 219 -6.89 9.93 6.34
C SER A 219 -8.37 10.20 6.14
N LYS A 220 -9.03 9.38 5.31
CA LYS A 220 -10.48 9.39 5.16
C LYS A 220 -11.20 8.74 6.34
N ASP A 221 -10.52 7.83 7.03
CA ASP A 221 -11.06 7.23 8.24
C ASP A 221 -10.95 8.22 9.40
N SER A 222 -11.99 8.31 10.19
CA SER A 222 -12.05 9.12 11.40
C SER A 222 -11.15 8.52 12.47
N ILE A 223 -10.24 9.32 13.01
CA ILE A 223 -9.31 8.91 14.07
C ILE A 223 -9.60 9.73 15.32
N LEU A 224 -9.78 9.02 16.43
CA LEU A 224 -9.99 9.56 17.75
C LEU A 224 -9.03 8.89 18.74
N ILE A 225 -8.33 9.68 19.55
CA ILE A 225 -7.44 9.17 20.59
C ILE A 225 -7.95 9.62 21.95
N THR A 226 -7.99 8.69 22.90
CA THR A 226 -8.33 8.96 24.30
C THR A 226 -7.17 8.61 25.22
N GLU A 227 -7.09 9.29 26.36
CA GLU A 227 -6.22 8.87 27.45
C GLU A 227 -6.67 7.53 28.01
N ALA A 228 -5.71 6.69 28.41
CA ALA A 228 -5.99 5.54 29.23
C ALA A 228 -6.04 5.97 30.70
N ASN A 229 -7.16 5.70 31.39
CA ASN A 229 -7.30 6.03 32.80
C ASN A 229 -6.45 5.12 33.68
N SER A 230 -5.41 5.66 34.28
CA SER A 230 -4.46 4.88 35.06
C SER A 230 -4.77 4.77 36.56
N VAL A 231 -5.57 5.61 37.21
CA VAL A 231 -5.66 5.55 38.67
C VAL A 231 -7.07 5.76 39.27
N ASP A 232 -7.97 6.54 38.64
CA ASP A 232 -9.19 7.02 39.34
C ASP A 232 -10.54 6.57 38.75
N ARG A 233 -10.61 5.54 37.88
CA ARG A 233 -11.86 5.10 37.18
C ARG A 233 -12.62 6.25 36.49
N LYS A 234 -11.93 7.33 36.13
CA LYS A 234 -12.52 8.43 35.38
C LYS A 234 -12.75 7.99 33.93
N ILE A 235 -13.84 8.48 33.37
CA ILE A 235 -14.21 8.21 31.97
C ILE A 235 -13.07 8.70 31.07
N PRO A 236 -12.59 7.89 30.10
CA PRO A 236 -11.54 8.28 29.16
C PRO A 236 -11.87 9.61 28.49
N LYS A 237 -10.91 10.51 28.38
CA LYS A 237 -11.05 11.80 27.72
C LYS A 237 -10.40 11.79 26.35
N ILE A 238 -11.04 12.42 25.41
CA ILE A 238 -10.54 12.61 24.04
C ILE A 238 -9.39 13.61 24.09
N VAL A 239 -8.21 13.22 23.58
CA VAL A 239 -7.02 14.06 23.48
C VAL A 239 -6.71 14.50 22.07
N TYR A 240 -7.17 13.74 21.07
CA TYR A 240 -6.93 14.07 19.67
C TYR A 240 -8.08 13.56 18.79
N VAL A 241 -8.37 14.32 17.75
CA VAL A 241 -9.23 13.90 16.63
C VAL A 241 -8.67 14.46 15.31
N ASN A 242 -8.76 13.70 14.24
CA ASN A 242 -8.38 14.16 12.90
C ASN A 242 -9.53 14.92 12.20
N PRO A 243 -9.27 15.60 11.07
CA PRO A 243 -10.31 16.31 10.32
C PRO A 243 -11.48 15.43 9.84
N ALA A 244 -11.21 14.16 9.48
CA ALA A 244 -12.25 13.21 9.05
C ALA A 244 -13.25 12.93 10.18
N PHE A 245 -12.80 12.88 11.44
CA PHE A 245 -13.68 12.77 12.59
C PHE A 245 -14.64 13.95 12.67
N SER A 246 -14.14 15.17 12.47
CA SER A 246 -14.97 16.38 12.52
C SER A 246 -16.02 16.40 11.41
N GLN A 247 -15.67 15.91 10.21
CA GLN A 247 -16.60 15.78 9.10
C GLN A 247 -17.70 14.75 9.38
N MET A 248 -17.33 13.58 9.92
CA MET A 248 -18.26 12.48 10.22
C MET A 248 -19.20 12.83 11.38
N SER A 249 -18.67 13.35 12.47
CA SER A 249 -19.44 13.56 13.72
C SER A 249 -20.11 14.94 13.82
N GLY A 250 -19.64 15.93 13.02
CA GLY A 250 -20.09 17.33 13.09
C GLY A 250 -19.53 18.13 14.26
N TYR A 251 -18.67 17.52 15.11
CA TYR A 251 -18.01 18.24 16.21
C TYR A 251 -16.68 18.81 15.76
N GLN A 252 -16.38 20.06 16.13
CA GLN A 252 -15.05 20.60 15.94
C GLN A 252 -14.06 20.08 16.98
N SER A 253 -12.77 19.98 16.62
CA SER A 253 -11.72 19.46 17.51
C SER A 253 -11.69 20.18 18.87
N ASN A 254 -11.76 21.52 18.88
CA ASN A 254 -11.77 22.33 20.10
C ASN A 254 -13.00 22.11 21.00
N GLU A 255 -14.09 21.62 20.46
CA GLU A 255 -15.34 21.34 21.20
C GLU A 255 -15.32 19.98 21.87
N ILE A 256 -14.54 19.04 21.32
CA ILE A 256 -14.59 17.63 21.69
C ILE A 256 -13.41 17.18 22.56
N ILE A 257 -12.23 17.81 22.43
CA ILE A 257 -11.08 17.53 23.27
C ILE A 257 -11.43 17.74 24.75
N GLY A 258 -11.02 16.80 25.60
CA GLY A 258 -11.33 16.77 27.03
C GLY A 258 -12.70 16.20 27.39
N LYS A 259 -13.58 15.93 26.40
CA LYS A 259 -14.87 15.28 26.63
C LYS A 259 -14.76 13.75 26.55
N SER A 260 -15.76 13.06 27.08
CA SER A 260 -15.88 11.61 27.01
C SER A 260 -16.49 11.16 25.67
N PRO A 261 -16.06 10.04 25.07
CA PRO A 261 -16.70 9.44 23.90
C PRO A 261 -18.17 9.03 24.11
N ASN A 262 -18.63 8.97 25.34
CA ASN A 262 -20.01 8.64 25.65
C ASN A 262 -21.04 9.62 25.05
N ILE A 263 -20.62 10.79 24.63
CA ILE A 263 -21.50 11.79 23.99
C ILE A 263 -22.04 11.33 22.64
N PHE A 264 -21.41 10.34 22.00
CA PHE A 264 -21.84 9.75 20.71
C PHE A 264 -22.88 8.65 20.89
N LYS A 265 -23.14 8.21 22.13
CA LYS A 265 -24.14 7.18 22.43
C LYS A 265 -25.54 7.76 22.43
N GLY A 266 -26.49 6.95 22.00
CA GLY A 266 -27.90 7.29 22.00
C GLY A 266 -28.82 6.08 22.13
N PRO A 267 -30.13 6.25 21.96
CA PRO A 267 -31.14 5.21 22.24
C PRO A 267 -30.97 3.93 21.39
N LYS A 268 -30.51 4.05 20.16
CA LYS A 268 -30.31 2.90 19.25
C LYS A 268 -28.89 2.34 19.23
N SER A 269 -27.99 2.87 20.08
CA SER A 269 -26.65 2.29 20.21
C SER A 269 -26.75 0.88 20.77
N ASP A 270 -26.09 -0.08 20.10
CA ASP A 270 -26.17 -1.48 20.47
C ASP A 270 -25.54 -1.75 21.85
N SER A 271 -26.37 -2.23 22.78
CA SER A 271 -25.92 -2.45 24.16
C SER A 271 -24.94 -3.61 24.29
N ASP A 272 -25.02 -4.63 23.42
CA ASP A 272 -24.18 -5.82 23.52
C ASP A 272 -22.81 -5.54 22.88
N GLU A 273 -22.77 -4.82 21.77
CA GLU A 273 -21.52 -4.29 21.20
C GLU A 273 -20.80 -3.33 22.18
N LEU A 274 -21.57 -2.50 22.90
CA LEU A 274 -21.00 -1.63 23.94
C LEU A 274 -20.46 -2.41 25.14
N LYS A 275 -21.10 -3.52 25.53
CA LYS A 275 -20.59 -4.44 26.57
C LYS A 275 -19.30 -5.14 26.09
N LYS A 276 -19.25 -5.55 24.82
CA LYS A 276 -18.06 -6.12 24.19
C LYS A 276 -16.90 -5.12 24.25
N LEU A 277 -17.12 -3.86 23.88
CA LEU A 277 -16.15 -2.78 24.01
C LEU A 277 -15.61 -2.64 25.44
N LEU A 278 -16.50 -2.61 26.44
CA LEU A 278 -16.10 -2.46 27.84
C LEU A 278 -15.27 -3.66 28.34
N ARG A 279 -15.58 -4.88 27.88
CA ARG A 279 -14.79 -6.08 28.20
C ARG A 279 -13.40 -6.00 27.57
N ALA A 280 -13.29 -5.61 26.29
CA ALA A 280 -12.03 -5.46 25.59
C ALA A 280 -11.14 -4.39 26.26
N ILE A 281 -11.72 -3.25 26.62
CA ILE A 281 -10.99 -2.20 27.37
C ILE A 281 -10.48 -2.73 28.73
N LYS A 282 -11.30 -3.52 29.43
CA LYS A 282 -10.91 -4.10 30.73
C LYS A 282 -9.79 -5.13 30.60
N ASN A 283 -9.79 -5.90 29.51
CA ASN A 283 -8.80 -6.93 29.24
C ASN A 283 -7.56 -6.39 28.51
N GLU A 284 -7.54 -5.08 28.17
CA GLU A 284 -6.45 -4.45 27.43
C GLU A 284 -6.27 -5.02 25.99
N GLU A 285 -7.36 -5.47 25.38
CA GLU A 285 -7.41 -6.12 24.07
C GLU A 285 -7.97 -5.16 23.02
N GLU A 286 -7.54 -5.36 21.77
CA GLU A 286 -8.17 -4.68 20.63
C GLU A 286 -9.59 -5.24 20.39
N CYS A 287 -10.48 -4.41 19.86
CA CYS A 287 -11.81 -4.84 19.46
C CYS A 287 -12.35 -4.06 18.27
N LEU A 288 -13.21 -4.73 17.50
CA LEU A 288 -13.98 -4.14 16.41
C LEU A 288 -15.45 -4.09 16.82
N ILE A 289 -16.07 -2.94 16.67
CA ILE A 289 -17.44 -2.62 17.08
C ILE A 289 -18.21 -2.04 15.91
N GLU A 290 -19.45 -2.52 15.73
CA GLU A 290 -20.42 -1.91 14.82
C GLU A 290 -21.66 -1.49 15.61
N THR A 291 -22.00 -0.21 15.58
CA THR A 291 -23.14 0.31 16.32
C THR A 291 -23.68 1.59 15.69
N ILE A 292 -24.87 1.99 16.11
CA ILE A 292 -25.43 3.31 15.78
C ILE A 292 -24.85 4.36 16.73
N SER A 293 -24.26 5.40 16.16
CA SER A 293 -23.76 6.59 16.84
C SER A 293 -24.54 7.83 16.42
N TYR A 294 -24.34 8.94 17.14
CA TYR A 294 -25.08 10.16 16.94
C TYR A 294 -24.16 11.34 16.67
N THR A 295 -24.44 12.11 15.63
CA THR A 295 -23.76 13.37 15.31
C THR A 295 -24.04 14.45 16.34
N LYS A 296 -23.37 15.60 16.24
CA LYS A 296 -23.65 16.81 17.03
C LYS A 296 -25.12 17.27 16.91
N LYS A 297 -25.75 17.08 15.74
CA LYS A 297 -27.15 17.39 15.46
C LYS A 297 -28.13 16.33 15.93
N LYS A 298 -27.63 15.25 16.55
CA LYS A 298 -28.42 14.07 16.95
C LYS A 298 -28.94 13.24 15.78
N GLU A 299 -28.34 13.33 14.61
CA GLU A 299 -28.59 12.47 13.46
C GLU A 299 -27.93 11.12 13.69
N GLU A 300 -28.61 10.04 13.35
CA GLU A 300 -28.13 8.66 13.50
C GLU A 300 -27.24 8.31 12.31
N TYR A 301 -26.14 7.59 12.59
CA TYR A 301 -25.29 6.99 11.57
C TYR A 301 -24.71 5.67 12.08
N TRP A 302 -24.51 4.72 11.18
CA TRP A 302 -23.84 3.49 11.48
C TRP A 302 -22.32 3.71 11.48
N VAL A 303 -21.69 3.34 12.57
CA VAL A 303 -20.22 3.43 12.69
C VAL A 303 -19.63 2.04 12.94
N ARG A 304 -18.58 1.72 12.17
CA ARG A 304 -17.66 0.63 12.46
C ARG A 304 -16.37 1.24 12.98
N PHE A 305 -15.94 0.85 14.16
CA PHE A 305 -14.67 1.33 14.71
C PHE A 305 -13.87 0.23 15.37
N SER A 306 -12.55 0.28 15.18
CA SER A 306 -11.59 -0.50 15.95
C SER A 306 -11.09 0.31 17.13
N MET A 307 -10.90 -0.35 18.28
CA MET A 307 -10.29 0.23 19.47
C MET A 307 -8.98 -0.50 19.73
N ILE A 308 -7.86 0.24 19.73
CA ILE A 308 -6.50 -0.31 19.78
C ILE A 308 -5.75 0.33 20.96
N PRO A 309 -5.17 -0.46 21.89
CA PRO A 309 -4.39 0.08 23.00
C PRO A 309 -3.00 0.54 22.56
N ILE A 310 -2.52 1.67 23.10
CA ILE A 310 -1.15 2.15 22.96
C ILE A 310 -0.44 2.00 24.31
N PHE A 311 0.69 1.30 24.29
CA PHE A 311 1.51 1.08 25.46
C PHE A 311 2.64 2.12 25.56
N ASN A 312 2.98 2.51 26.78
CA ASN A 312 4.17 3.29 27.09
C ASN A 312 5.41 2.39 27.19
N ASN A 313 6.58 2.98 27.45
CA ASN A 313 7.85 2.26 27.59
C ASN A 313 7.88 1.29 28.79
N GLU A 314 6.95 1.41 29.72
CA GLU A 314 6.80 0.55 30.90
C GLU A 314 5.82 -0.60 30.69
N GLY A 315 5.24 -0.71 29.49
CA GLY A 315 4.26 -1.73 29.14
C GLY A 315 2.85 -1.46 29.66
N LEU A 316 2.56 -0.24 30.15
CA LEU A 316 1.25 0.18 30.59
C LEU A 316 0.53 0.93 29.46
N ILE A 317 -0.81 0.75 29.35
CA ILE A 317 -1.61 1.49 28.37
C ILE A 317 -1.58 2.97 28.70
N SER A 318 -1.12 3.77 27.75
CA SER A 318 -1.10 5.23 27.84
C SER A 318 -2.32 5.87 27.17
N HIS A 319 -2.75 5.32 26.03
CA HIS A 319 -3.86 5.84 25.21
C HIS A 319 -4.61 4.70 24.52
N TRP A 320 -5.80 5.04 24.02
CA TRP A 320 -6.55 4.22 23.10
C TRP A 320 -6.75 4.96 21.79
N ILE A 321 -6.46 4.30 20.66
CA ILE A 321 -6.79 4.80 19.33
C ILE A 321 -8.09 4.13 18.88
N SER A 322 -9.03 4.95 18.43
CA SER A 322 -10.23 4.49 17.71
C SER A 322 -10.15 4.94 16.26
N ILE A 323 -10.13 4.00 15.33
CA ILE A 323 -10.26 4.24 13.89
C ILE A 323 -11.68 3.92 13.51
N GLN A 324 -12.41 4.90 12.99
CA GLN A 324 -13.85 4.87 12.79
C GLN A 324 -14.20 5.13 11.33
N ARG A 325 -15.18 4.40 10.83
CA ARG A 325 -15.74 4.58 9.48
C ARG A 325 -17.26 4.64 9.56
N ASP A 326 -17.84 5.61 8.88
CA ASP A 326 -19.28 5.63 8.62
C ASP A 326 -19.61 4.53 7.61
N ILE A 327 -20.48 3.60 8.01
CA ILE A 327 -20.95 2.48 7.20
C ILE A 327 -22.47 2.58 6.93
N THR A 328 -23.05 3.78 7.05
CA THR A 328 -24.51 3.98 6.88
C THR A 328 -24.95 3.60 5.48
N ASP A 329 -24.20 4.00 4.45
CA ASP A 329 -24.50 3.65 3.06
C ASP A 329 -24.36 2.14 2.82
N GLU A 330 -23.34 1.49 3.42
CA GLU A 330 -23.15 0.04 3.33
C GLU A 330 -24.36 -0.69 3.94
N LYS A 331 -24.83 -0.29 5.12
CA LYS A 331 -25.97 -0.89 5.82
C LYS A 331 -27.31 -0.65 5.13
N THR A 332 -27.49 0.53 4.54
CA THR A 332 -28.68 0.84 3.73
C THR A 332 -28.75 -0.04 2.48
N LEU A 333 -27.65 -0.14 1.74
CA LEU A 333 -27.56 -1.01 0.56
C LEU A 333 -27.75 -2.49 0.91
N GLU A 334 -27.20 -2.96 2.03
CA GLU A 334 -27.38 -4.33 2.51
C GLU A 334 -28.85 -4.63 2.79
N THR A 335 -29.55 -3.73 3.50
CA THR A 335 -30.97 -3.85 3.84
C THR A 335 -31.86 -3.81 2.58
N GLU A 336 -31.56 -2.93 1.64
CA GLU A 336 -32.27 -2.82 0.37
C GLU A 336 -32.09 -4.09 -0.47
N LYS A 337 -30.87 -4.60 -0.57
CA LYS A 337 -30.56 -5.87 -1.22
C LYS A 337 -31.34 -7.03 -0.64
N GLU A 338 -31.38 -7.15 0.69
CA GLU A 338 -32.16 -8.20 1.36
C GLU A 338 -33.66 -8.06 1.10
N HIS A 339 -34.18 -6.82 1.06
CA HIS A 339 -35.58 -6.57 0.72
C HIS A 339 -35.89 -7.02 -0.70
N LEU A 340 -35.06 -6.63 -1.67
CA LEU A 340 -35.22 -7.01 -3.07
C LEU A 340 -35.13 -8.54 -3.29
N ILE A 341 -34.22 -9.21 -2.59
CA ILE A 341 -34.11 -10.68 -2.65
C ILE A 341 -35.39 -11.32 -2.10
N ARG A 342 -35.94 -10.84 -0.99
CA ARG A 342 -37.20 -11.36 -0.42
C ARG A 342 -38.36 -11.14 -1.37
N GLU A 343 -38.49 -9.95 -1.95
CA GLU A 343 -39.55 -9.61 -2.92
C GLU A 343 -39.44 -10.49 -4.17
N LEU A 344 -38.23 -10.62 -4.74
CA LEU A 344 -38.00 -11.47 -5.91
C LEU A 344 -38.34 -12.94 -5.63
N THR A 345 -37.98 -13.42 -4.45
CA THR A 345 -38.25 -14.79 -4.04
C THR A 345 -39.79 -15.04 -3.89
N GLN A 346 -40.49 -14.08 -3.31
CA GLN A 346 -41.94 -14.16 -3.17
C GLN A 346 -42.65 -14.10 -4.52
N ASN A 347 -42.29 -13.14 -5.38
CA ASN A 347 -42.86 -13.01 -6.73
C ASN A 347 -42.63 -14.28 -7.57
N ASN A 348 -41.46 -14.89 -7.44
CA ASN A 348 -41.18 -16.15 -8.13
C ASN A 348 -42.05 -17.30 -7.64
N LYS A 349 -42.25 -17.39 -6.32
CA LYS A 349 -43.15 -18.38 -5.70
C LYS A 349 -44.59 -18.18 -6.16
N ASP A 350 -45.07 -16.93 -6.14
CA ASP A 350 -46.46 -16.62 -6.53
C ASP A 350 -46.71 -16.91 -8.03
N LEU A 351 -45.71 -16.55 -8.90
CA LEU A 351 -45.81 -16.88 -10.34
C LEU A 351 -45.88 -18.38 -10.59
N LYS A 352 -45.09 -19.16 -9.87
CA LYS A 352 -45.13 -20.65 -9.96
C LYS A 352 -46.47 -21.19 -9.51
N GLN A 353 -46.97 -20.75 -8.38
CA GLN A 353 -48.26 -21.17 -7.86
C GLN A 353 -49.41 -20.81 -8.79
N PHE A 354 -49.40 -19.60 -9.35
CA PHE A 354 -50.36 -19.15 -10.37
C PHE A 354 -50.32 -20.06 -11.60
N SER A 355 -49.12 -20.34 -12.13
CA SER A 355 -48.95 -21.19 -13.30
C SER A 355 -49.46 -22.63 -13.07
N TYR A 356 -49.18 -23.19 -11.87
CA TYR A 356 -49.68 -24.53 -11.46
C TYR A 356 -51.20 -24.56 -11.36
N ILE A 357 -51.79 -23.60 -10.62
CA ILE A 357 -53.23 -23.52 -10.42
C ILE A 357 -53.98 -23.34 -11.76
N THR A 358 -53.46 -22.44 -12.61
CA THR A 358 -54.03 -22.15 -13.93
C THR A 358 -54.01 -23.41 -14.80
N SER A 359 -52.89 -24.10 -14.86
CA SER A 359 -52.76 -25.35 -15.64
C SER A 359 -53.67 -26.46 -15.13
N HIS A 360 -53.80 -26.61 -13.80
CA HIS A 360 -54.69 -27.58 -13.20
C HIS A 360 -56.18 -27.28 -13.50
N ASN A 361 -56.58 -26.00 -13.36
CA ASN A 361 -57.96 -25.59 -13.60
C ASN A 361 -58.37 -25.64 -15.08
N LEU A 362 -57.42 -25.52 -16.01
CA LEU A 362 -57.69 -25.69 -17.44
C LEU A 362 -57.79 -27.15 -17.88
N ARG A 363 -57.18 -28.09 -17.12
CA ARG A 363 -57.18 -29.51 -17.46
C ARG A 363 -58.58 -30.11 -17.37
N ALA A 364 -59.39 -29.80 -16.35
CA ALA A 364 -60.72 -30.37 -16.15
C ALA A 364 -61.71 -30.02 -17.29
N PRO A 365 -61.93 -28.74 -17.67
CA PRO A 365 -62.81 -28.41 -18.78
C PRO A 365 -62.33 -28.98 -20.10
N LEU A 366 -61.02 -29.06 -20.29
CA LEU A 366 -60.42 -29.59 -21.50
C LEU A 366 -60.63 -31.13 -21.62
N SER A 367 -60.50 -31.85 -20.47
CA SER A 367 -60.81 -33.28 -20.45
C SER A 367 -62.30 -33.54 -20.74
N ASN A 368 -63.20 -32.67 -20.27
CA ASN A 368 -64.63 -32.76 -20.63
C ASN A 368 -64.88 -32.52 -22.11
N LEU A 369 -64.21 -31.52 -22.71
CA LEU A 369 -64.30 -31.26 -24.18
C LEU A 369 -63.82 -32.46 -24.99
N ILE A 370 -62.69 -33.07 -24.61
CA ILE A 370 -62.18 -34.28 -25.25
C ILE A 370 -63.18 -35.44 -25.12
N GLY A 371 -63.76 -35.62 -23.92
CA GLY A 371 -64.79 -36.62 -23.70
C GLY A 371 -66.03 -36.45 -24.58
N LEU A 372 -66.51 -35.20 -24.74
CA LEU A 372 -67.63 -34.89 -25.63
C LEU A 372 -67.28 -35.14 -27.13
N LEU A 373 -66.08 -34.80 -27.54
CA LEU A 373 -65.59 -35.04 -28.92
C LEU A 373 -65.47 -36.51 -29.19
N ASN A 374 -64.96 -37.33 -28.29
CA ASN A 374 -64.90 -38.79 -28.47
C ASN A 374 -66.31 -39.40 -28.58
N LEU A 375 -67.32 -38.88 -27.88
CA LEU A 375 -68.70 -39.32 -28.01
C LEU A 375 -69.31 -38.96 -29.42
N ILE A 376 -68.87 -37.85 -29.99
CA ILE A 376 -69.29 -37.39 -31.30
C ILE A 376 -68.64 -38.25 -32.45
N GLU A 377 -67.40 -38.74 -32.24
CA GLU A 377 -66.70 -39.59 -33.19
C GLU A 377 -67.48 -40.89 -33.54
N ASP A 378 -68.22 -41.39 -32.55
CA ASP A 378 -69.05 -42.60 -32.70
C ASP A 378 -70.41 -42.35 -33.42
N ILE A 379 -70.74 -41.07 -33.70
CA ILE A 379 -72.01 -40.69 -34.36
C ILE A 379 -71.80 -40.54 -35.85
N PRO A 380 -72.56 -41.24 -36.67
CA PRO A 380 -72.47 -41.06 -38.10
C PRO A 380 -72.91 -39.65 -38.54
N ILE A 381 -72.01 -38.89 -39.13
CA ILE A 381 -72.25 -37.51 -39.57
C ILE A 381 -72.24 -37.53 -41.11
N GLU A 382 -73.41 -37.32 -41.75
CA GLU A 382 -73.55 -37.30 -43.16
C GLU A 382 -73.10 -35.98 -43.82
N ASN A 383 -73.07 -34.87 -43.04
CA ASN A 383 -72.68 -33.57 -43.54
C ASN A 383 -71.13 -33.42 -43.51
N ILE A 384 -70.53 -33.37 -44.70
CA ILE A 384 -69.07 -33.28 -44.90
C ILE A 384 -68.49 -32.01 -44.22
N GLU A 385 -69.17 -30.87 -44.36
CA GLU A 385 -68.73 -29.61 -43.83
C GLU A 385 -68.72 -29.63 -42.28
N LEU A 386 -69.70 -30.23 -41.65
CA LEU A 386 -69.75 -30.44 -40.21
C LEU A 386 -68.67 -31.40 -39.74
N GLN A 387 -68.37 -32.44 -40.50
CA GLN A 387 -67.31 -33.40 -40.25
C GLN A 387 -65.92 -32.70 -40.22
N GLU A 388 -65.65 -31.82 -41.22
CA GLU A 388 -64.43 -31.04 -41.31
C GLU A 388 -64.32 -30.07 -40.13
N ILE A 389 -65.40 -29.35 -39.76
CA ILE A 389 -65.43 -28.43 -38.57
C ILE A 389 -65.16 -29.21 -37.28
N LEU A 390 -65.80 -30.33 -37.04
CA LEU A 390 -65.57 -31.17 -35.86
C LEU A 390 -64.15 -31.74 -35.85
N GLY A 391 -63.62 -32.17 -36.97
CA GLY A 391 -62.22 -32.59 -37.10
C GLY A 391 -61.23 -31.46 -36.76
N GLY A 392 -61.54 -30.24 -37.18
CA GLY A 392 -60.74 -29.04 -36.79
C GLY A 392 -60.87 -28.75 -35.30
N PHE A 393 -62.04 -28.87 -34.70
CA PHE A 393 -62.28 -28.66 -33.27
C PHE A 393 -61.57 -29.72 -32.45
N THR A 394 -61.66 -31.01 -32.77
CA THR A 394 -60.93 -32.11 -32.16
C THR A 394 -59.44 -31.86 -32.15
N LYS A 395 -58.88 -31.51 -33.29
CA LYS A 395 -57.46 -31.23 -33.49
C LYS A 395 -57.03 -30.06 -32.57
N SER A 396 -57.81 -28.98 -32.53
CA SER A 396 -57.51 -27.79 -31.72
C SER A 396 -57.55 -28.09 -30.22
N THR A 397 -58.54 -28.90 -29.80
CA THR A 397 -58.71 -29.32 -28.37
C THR A 397 -57.53 -30.20 -27.91
N HIS A 398 -57.14 -31.18 -28.73
CA HIS A 398 -55.96 -31.99 -28.44
C HIS A 398 -54.66 -31.15 -28.37
N LEU A 399 -54.48 -30.20 -29.31
CA LEU A 399 -53.34 -29.30 -29.29
C LEU A 399 -53.28 -28.47 -28.00
N LEU A 400 -54.41 -27.93 -27.54
CA LEU A 400 -54.49 -27.18 -26.29
C LEU A 400 -54.15 -28.05 -25.08
N ASN A 401 -54.66 -29.30 -25.03
CA ASN A 401 -54.35 -30.24 -23.95
C ASN A 401 -52.85 -30.55 -23.88
N GLU A 402 -52.23 -30.81 -24.98
CA GLU A 402 -50.80 -31.05 -25.04
C GLU A 402 -50.01 -29.83 -24.62
N THR A 403 -50.42 -28.60 -25.03
CA THR A 403 -49.77 -27.37 -24.66
C THR A 403 -49.78 -27.12 -23.14
N ILE A 404 -50.94 -27.35 -22.50
CA ILE A 404 -51.08 -27.24 -21.04
C ILE A 404 -50.20 -28.27 -20.33
N ASN A 405 -50.20 -29.53 -20.79
CA ASN A 405 -49.36 -30.57 -20.22
C ASN A 405 -47.87 -30.25 -20.31
N ASP A 406 -47.44 -29.70 -21.44
CA ASP A 406 -46.03 -29.29 -21.63
C ASP A 406 -45.66 -28.10 -20.75
N LEU A 407 -46.58 -27.14 -20.56
CA LEU A 407 -46.34 -26.02 -19.62
C LEU A 407 -46.19 -26.52 -18.16
N VAL A 408 -47.02 -27.49 -17.74
CA VAL A 408 -46.90 -28.13 -16.44
C VAL A 408 -45.54 -28.81 -16.26
N LYS A 409 -45.07 -29.54 -17.28
CA LYS A 409 -43.74 -30.18 -17.28
C LYS A 409 -42.63 -29.15 -17.04
N VAL A 410 -42.68 -28.00 -17.74
CA VAL A 410 -41.70 -26.92 -17.57
C VAL A 410 -41.67 -26.40 -16.15
N ILE A 411 -42.84 -26.23 -15.51
CA ILE A 411 -42.96 -25.75 -14.14
C ILE A 411 -42.35 -26.76 -13.17
N ILE A 412 -42.72 -28.05 -13.33
CA ILE A 412 -42.25 -29.15 -12.45
C ILE A 412 -40.72 -29.28 -12.53
N ILE A 413 -40.13 -29.18 -13.73
CA ILE A 413 -38.68 -29.27 -13.93
C ILE A 413 -37.96 -28.16 -13.18
N LYS A 414 -38.46 -26.93 -13.21
CA LYS A 414 -37.85 -25.79 -12.53
C LYS A 414 -38.00 -25.81 -11.02
N ASP A 415 -39.00 -26.54 -10.48
CA ASP A 415 -39.31 -26.54 -9.04
C ASP A 415 -38.60 -27.63 -8.24
N ASN A 416 -37.98 -28.59 -8.87
CA ASN A 416 -37.43 -29.75 -8.16
C ASN A 416 -35.89 -29.85 -8.33
N PRO A 417 -35.09 -28.94 -7.67
CA PRO A 417 -33.63 -28.98 -7.75
C PRO A 417 -33.02 -30.17 -7.00
N SER A 418 -33.77 -30.83 -6.10
CA SER A 418 -33.29 -31.97 -5.30
C SER A 418 -33.74 -33.30 -5.90
N MET A 419 -33.41 -33.53 -7.17
CA MET A 419 -33.74 -34.79 -7.79
C MET A 419 -32.89 -35.95 -7.29
N GLN A 420 -33.55 -37.10 -7.03
CA GLN A 420 -32.84 -38.34 -6.82
C GLN A 420 -32.03 -38.70 -8.06
N LYS A 421 -30.71 -38.73 -7.89
CA LYS A 421 -29.81 -39.29 -8.90
C LYS A 421 -29.68 -40.78 -8.65
N GLU A 422 -29.64 -41.55 -9.68
CA GLU A 422 -29.42 -42.99 -9.69
C GLU A 422 -28.40 -43.39 -10.74
N GLU A 423 -27.80 -44.55 -10.64
CA GLU A 423 -26.93 -45.09 -11.68
C GLU A 423 -27.79 -45.57 -12.84
N VAL A 424 -27.70 -44.88 -13.97
CA VAL A 424 -28.52 -45.10 -15.15
C VAL A 424 -27.67 -45.70 -16.26
N SER A 425 -28.10 -46.84 -16.77
CA SER A 425 -27.53 -47.42 -17.99
C SER A 425 -28.05 -46.68 -19.22
N LEU A 426 -27.16 -45.96 -19.93
CA LEU A 426 -27.54 -45.24 -21.14
C LEU A 426 -28.06 -46.17 -22.22
N LYS A 427 -27.58 -47.44 -22.26
CA LYS A 427 -28.03 -48.45 -23.18
C LYS A 427 -29.49 -48.85 -22.93
N GLU A 428 -29.82 -49.13 -21.67
CA GLU A 428 -31.21 -49.50 -21.27
C GLU A 428 -32.20 -48.35 -21.55
N VAL A 429 -31.82 -47.12 -21.20
CA VAL A 429 -32.62 -45.92 -21.48
C VAL A 429 -32.87 -45.77 -22.97
N PHE A 430 -31.83 -45.96 -23.80
CA PHE A 430 -31.97 -45.88 -25.23
C PHE A 430 -32.91 -47.00 -25.78
N GLU A 431 -32.77 -48.25 -25.30
CA GLU A 431 -33.62 -49.38 -25.69
C GLU A 431 -35.10 -49.13 -25.32
N ASN A 432 -35.37 -48.51 -24.15
CA ASN A 432 -36.71 -48.12 -23.74
C ASN A 432 -37.32 -47.06 -24.66
N VAL A 433 -36.54 -45.98 -24.94
CA VAL A 433 -36.98 -44.90 -25.87
C VAL A 433 -37.15 -45.43 -27.31
N PHE A 434 -36.27 -46.34 -27.73
CA PHE A 434 -36.37 -46.96 -29.04
C PHE A 434 -37.65 -47.82 -29.20
N SER A 435 -38.03 -48.57 -28.16
CA SER A 435 -39.26 -49.35 -28.15
C SER A 435 -40.52 -48.45 -28.22
N GLN A 436 -40.52 -47.29 -27.54
CA GLN A 436 -41.61 -46.31 -27.64
C GLN A 436 -41.76 -45.72 -29.06
N LEU A 437 -40.69 -45.63 -29.82
CA LEU A 437 -40.67 -45.09 -31.19
C LEU A 437 -40.65 -46.18 -32.26
N SER A 438 -40.91 -47.44 -31.89
CA SER A 438 -40.80 -48.61 -32.79
C SER A 438 -41.54 -48.44 -34.14
N PHE A 439 -42.78 -47.96 -34.11
CA PHE A 439 -43.57 -47.70 -35.32
C PHE A 439 -42.91 -46.66 -36.27
N GLN A 440 -42.46 -45.54 -35.68
CA GLN A 440 -41.80 -44.47 -36.49
C GLN A 440 -40.44 -44.92 -37.03
N ILE A 441 -39.71 -45.73 -36.24
CA ILE A 441 -38.45 -46.31 -36.68
C ILE A 441 -38.60 -47.33 -37.74
N GLU A 442 -39.62 -48.17 -37.65
CA GLU A 442 -39.94 -49.15 -38.72
C GLU A 442 -40.40 -48.49 -40.02
N LEU A 443 -41.16 -47.39 -39.89
CA LEU A 443 -41.64 -46.63 -41.07
C LEU A 443 -40.47 -45.92 -41.77
N HIS A 444 -39.54 -45.31 -41.05
CA HIS A 444 -38.47 -44.45 -41.61
C HIS A 444 -37.11 -45.14 -41.75
N LYS A 445 -36.92 -46.30 -41.07
CA LYS A 445 -35.73 -47.17 -41.15
C LYS A 445 -34.43 -46.39 -41.04
N PRO A 446 -34.25 -45.55 -39.99
CA PRO A 446 -33.02 -44.78 -39.78
C PRO A 446 -31.82 -45.69 -39.54
N ILE A 447 -30.61 -45.26 -39.91
CA ILE A 447 -29.38 -45.92 -39.53
C ILE A 447 -28.93 -45.30 -38.19
N ILE A 448 -29.03 -46.08 -37.10
CA ILE A 448 -28.66 -45.61 -35.77
C ILE A 448 -27.32 -46.25 -35.36
N LYS A 449 -26.36 -45.43 -34.94
CA LYS A 449 -25.06 -45.85 -34.39
C LYS A 449 -24.97 -45.42 -32.95
N LEU A 450 -24.73 -46.38 -32.05
CA LEU A 450 -24.58 -46.13 -30.61
C LEU A 450 -23.14 -46.45 -30.20
N LYS A 451 -22.56 -45.62 -29.33
CA LYS A 451 -21.25 -45.85 -28.73
C LYS A 451 -21.30 -45.37 -27.27
N PHE A 452 -21.60 -46.31 -26.35
CA PHE A 452 -21.73 -46.07 -24.92
C PHE A 452 -20.68 -46.84 -24.10
N GLU A 453 -19.73 -47.55 -24.78
CA GLU A 453 -18.79 -48.45 -24.13
C GLU A 453 -17.88 -47.74 -23.12
N LYS A 454 -17.63 -46.46 -23.34
CA LYS A 454 -16.79 -45.63 -22.46
C LYS A 454 -17.53 -45.11 -21.22
N VAL A 455 -18.88 -45.11 -21.23
CA VAL A 455 -19.73 -44.63 -20.14
C VAL A 455 -20.94 -45.56 -20.02
N PRO A 456 -20.76 -46.75 -19.43
CA PRO A 456 -21.85 -47.70 -19.31
C PRO A 456 -22.94 -47.24 -18.32
N LEU A 457 -22.53 -46.52 -17.26
CA LEU A 457 -23.41 -46.00 -16.21
C LEU A 457 -23.19 -44.49 -16.04
N LEU A 458 -24.26 -43.76 -15.82
CA LEU A 458 -24.26 -42.32 -15.56
C LEU A 458 -25.07 -42.03 -14.29
N ASN A 459 -24.50 -41.35 -13.33
CA ASN A 459 -25.22 -40.97 -12.12
C ASN A 459 -26.10 -39.71 -12.39
N THR A 460 -27.40 -39.96 -12.68
CA THR A 460 -28.31 -38.93 -13.13
C THR A 460 -29.79 -39.31 -12.87
N ASN A 461 -30.71 -38.45 -13.33
CA ASN A 461 -32.12 -38.77 -13.28
C ASN A 461 -32.57 -39.51 -14.57
N LYS A 462 -33.00 -40.76 -14.42
CA LYS A 462 -33.42 -41.64 -15.51
C LYS A 462 -34.53 -41.02 -16.38
N ALA A 463 -35.57 -40.48 -15.74
CA ALA A 463 -36.72 -39.92 -16.49
C ALA A 463 -36.34 -38.72 -17.34
N TYR A 464 -35.34 -37.91 -16.89
CA TYR A 464 -34.87 -36.77 -17.68
C TYR A 464 -34.01 -37.21 -18.87
N ILE A 465 -33.13 -38.19 -18.70
CA ILE A 465 -32.36 -38.73 -19.80
C ILE A 465 -33.27 -39.37 -20.84
N GLU A 466 -34.30 -40.14 -20.41
CA GLU A 466 -35.33 -40.70 -21.33
C GLU A 466 -36.04 -39.58 -22.10
N SER A 467 -36.49 -38.53 -21.42
CA SER A 467 -37.17 -37.38 -22.05
C SER A 467 -36.27 -36.64 -23.03
N ILE A 468 -35.00 -36.41 -22.69
CA ILE A 468 -34.01 -35.76 -23.57
C ILE A 468 -33.81 -36.58 -24.84
N LEU A 469 -33.54 -37.89 -24.70
CA LEU A 469 -33.34 -38.78 -25.82
C LEU A 469 -34.59 -38.88 -26.70
N LEU A 470 -35.77 -38.99 -26.10
CA LEU A 470 -37.04 -39.01 -26.82
C LEU A 470 -37.24 -37.75 -27.63
N ASN A 471 -37.01 -36.56 -27.04
CA ASN A 471 -37.14 -35.28 -27.76
C ASN A 471 -36.15 -35.18 -28.94
N LEU A 472 -34.88 -35.55 -28.72
CA LEU A 472 -33.87 -35.46 -29.78
C LEU A 472 -34.09 -36.47 -30.90
N LEU A 473 -34.50 -37.72 -30.56
CA LEU A 473 -34.83 -38.74 -31.58
C LEU A 473 -36.06 -38.37 -32.40
N THR A 474 -37.15 -37.93 -31.76
CA THR A 474 -38.37 -37.49 -32.47
C THR A 474 -38.09 -36.31 -33.37
N ASN A 475 -37.27 -35.33 -32.90
CA ASN A 475 -36.83 -34.22 -33.74
C ASN A 475 -36.04 -34.71 -34.98
N SER A 476 -35.09 -35.63 -34.80
CA SER A 476 -34.29 -36.16 -35.93
C SER A 476 -35.16 -36.90 -36.95
N ILE A 477 -36.16 -37.67 -36.53
CA ILE A 477 -37.10 -38.35 -37.43
C ILE A 477 -37.98 -37.34 -38.16
N LYS A 478 -38.50 -36.35 -37.43
CA LYS A 478 -39.41 -35.32 -37.97
C LYS A 478 -38.71 -34.40 -38.96
N TYR A 479 -37.48 -33.99 -38.67
CA TYR A 479 -36.69 -33.05 -39.49
C TYR A 479 -35.66 -33.77 -40.40
N LYS A 480 -35.94 -35.02 -40.79
CA LYS A 480 -35.13 -35.76 -41.75
C LYS A 480 -35.12 -35.08 -43.14
N SER A 481 -34.05 -35.25 -43.87
CA SER A 481 -33.97 -34.83 -45.25
C SER A 481 -34.70 -35.87 -46.18
N GLU A 482 -35.45 -35.41 -47.11
CA GLU A 482 -36.11 -36.30 -48.13
C GLU A 482 -35.10 -36.90 -49.11
N ASN A 483 -33.98 -36.22 -49.33
CA ASN A 483 -32.98 -36.55 -50.32
C ASN A 483 -31.91 -37.55 -49.84
N ARG A 484 -31.94 -37.96 -48.55
CA ARG A 484 -30.94 -38.90 -47.98
C ARG A 484 -31.52 -39.73 -46.86
N LYS A 485 -30.97 -40.93 -46.71
CA LYS A 485 -31.35 -41.81 -45.60
C LYS A 485 -30.93 -41.21 -44.27
N LEU A 486 -31.85 -41.17 -43.33
CA LEU A 486 -31.59 -40.64 -41.98
C LEU A 486 -30.50 -41.47 -41.27
N LYS A 487 -29.48 -40.79 -40.78
CA LYS A 487 -28.39 -41.35 -39.96
C LYS A 487 -28.34 -40.61 -38.62
N ILE A 488 -28.38 -41.36 -37.54
CA ILE A 488 -28.30 -40.82 -36.17
C ILE A 488 -27.08 -41.47 -35.50
N SER A 489 -26.24 -40.69 -34.88
CA SER A 489 -25.11 -41.18 -34.08
C SER A 489 -25.20 -40.60 -32.65
N ILE A 490 -25.20 -41.49 -31.67
CA ILE A 490 -25.23 -41.12 -30.26
C ILE A 490 -23.96 -41.70 -29.59
N THR A 491 -23.15 -40.83 -29.04
CA THR A 491 -21.88 -41.23 -28.41
C THR A 491 -21.78 -40.66 -26.99
N ALA A 492 -21.30 -41.45 -26.05
CA ALA A 492 -21.01 -41.00 -24.69
C ALA A 492 -19.51 -41.20 -24.43
N GLU A 493 -18.85 -40.15 -23.99
CA GLU A 493 -17.45 -40.17 -23.61
C GLU A 493 -17.26 -39.53 -22.22
N GLN A 494 -16.36 -40.08 -21.44
CA GLN A 494 -15.97 -39.52 -20.15
C GLN A 494 -14.53 -39.06 -20.26
N ILE A 495 -14.31 -37.79 -19.91
CA ILE A 495 -12.99 -37.17 -19.79
C ILE A 495 -12.92 -36.57 -18.37
N ASP A 496 -12.03 -37.07 -17.56
CA ASP A 496 -11.92 -36.72 -16.13
C ASP A 496 -13.25 -36.97 -15.37
N GLN A 497 -13.78 -35.94 -14.72
CA GLN A 497 -15.07 -35.98 -13.99
C GLN A 497 -16.25 -35.48 -14.84
N GLN A 498 -16.10 -35.41 -16.16
CA GLN A 498 -17.12 -34.87 -17.04
C GLN A 498 -17.56 -35.92 -18.07
N VAL A 499 -18.84 -36.15 -18.13
CA VAL A 499 -19.45 -37.01 -19.16
C VAL A 499 -20.06 -36.14 -20.26
N THR A 500 -19.68 -36.42 -21.50
CA THR A 500 -20.18 -35.74 -22.67
C THR A 500 -21.01 -36.70 -23.51
N LEU A 501 -22.29 -36.40 -23.69
CA LEU A 501 -23.22 -37.11 -24.59
C LEU A 501 -23.38 -36.29 -25.87
N THR A 502 -22.97 -36.83 -26.99
CA THR A 502 -23.11 -36.21 -28.31
C THR A 502 -24.19 -36.91 -29.10
N PHE A 503 -25.18 -36.15 -29.52
CA PHE A 503 -26.27 -36.60 -30.37
C PHE A 503 -26.20 -35.92 -31.75
N LYS A 504 -25.98 -36.66 -32.80
CA LYS A 504 -25.78 -36.14 -34.14
C LYS A 504 -26.74 -36.78 -35.16
N ASP A 505 -27.41 -35.97 -35.93
CA ASP A 505 -28.21 -36.38 -37.09
C ASP A 505 -27.68 -35.75 -38.40
N ASN A 506 -28.16 -36.29 -39.53
CA ASN A 506 -27.94 -35.75 -40.86
C ASN A 506 -29.24 -35.19 -41.45
N GLY A 507 -30.13 -34.62 -40.64
CA GLY A 507 -31.38 -34.00 -41.08
C GLY A 507 -31.19 -32.70 -41.87
N ILE A 508 -32.28 -31.93 -41.99
CA ILE A 508 -32.28 -30.67 -42.76
C ILE A 508 -31.43 -29.56 -42.10
N GLY A 509 -31.07 -29.72 -40.81
CA GLY A 509 -30.29 -28.73 -40.07
C GLY A 509 -31.06 -27.45 -39.75
N ILE A 510 -30.43 -26.56 -38.97
CA ILE A 510 -30.96 -25.26 -38.54
C ILE A 510 -29.96 -24.16 -38.93
N ASP A 511 -30.47 -23.04 -39.45
CA ASP A 511 -29.68 -21.82 -39.68
C ASP A 511 -29.34 -21.15 -38.34
N LEU A 512 -28.14 -21.43 -37.81
CA LEU A 512 -27.68 -20.90 -36.55
C LEU A 512 -27.19 -19.45 -36.63
N ASP A 513 -26.85 -18.95 -37.79
CA ASP A 513 -26.45 -17.55 -37.96
C ASP A 513 -27.60 -16.60 -37.62
N ARG A 514 -28.83 -17.03 -37.94
CA ARG A 514 -30.06 -16.27 -37.66
C ARG A 514 -30.74 -16.64 -36.35
N ASN A 515 -30.50 -17.83 -35.79
CA ASN A 515 -31.35 -18.42 -34.76
C ASN A 515 -30.58 -18.88 -33.50
N ARG A 516 -29.27 -18.67 -33.39
CA ARG A 516 -28.44 -19.21 -32.31
C ARG A 516 -29.00 -18.92 -30.90
N ASP A 517 -29.38 -17.68 -30.64
CA ASP A 517 -29.90 -17.25 -29.32
C ASP A 517 -31.35 -17.74 -29.06
N LYS A 518 -32.05 -18.16 -30.11
CA LYS A 518 -33.46 -18.55 -30.05
C LYS A 518 -33.69 -20.06 -30.05
N VAL A 519 -32.65 -20.88 -30.38
CA VAL A 519 -32.82 -22.33 -30.57
C VAL A 519 -33.41 -23.02 -29.35
N PHE A 520 -33.02 -22.60 -28.16
CA PHE A 520 -33.54 -23.14 -26.92
C PHE A 520 -34.64 -22.25 -26.28
N GLY A 521 -35.21 -21.34 -27.05
CA GLY A 521 -36.30 -20.47 -26.59
C GLY A 521 -37.65 -21.18 -26.58
N LEU A 522 -38.56 -20.66 -25.74
CA LEU A 522 -39.93 -21.19 -25.61
C LEU A 522 -40.73 -20.87 -26.90
N TYR A 523 -41.47 -21.85 -27.46
CA TYR A 523 -42.31 -21.72 -28.65
C TYR A 523 -41.57 -21.32 -29.94
N GLN A 524 -40.26 -21.55 -30.02
CA GLN A 524 -39.48 -21.24 -31.21
C GLN A 524 -39.58 -22.34 -32.27
N ARG A 525 -39.89 -21.97 -33.52
CA ARG A 525 -39.98 -22.86 -34.69
C ARG A 525 -39.00 -22.39 -35.76
N PHE A 526 -38.24 -23.32 -36.33
CA PHE A 526 -37.21 -23.01 -37.34
C PHE A 526 -37.56 -23.58 -38.71
N HIS A 527 -38.61 -24.42 -38.76
CA HIS A 527 -39.15 -25.04 -39.99
C HIS A 527 -40.68 -25.00 -39.97
N ASN A 528 -41.30 -24.84 -41.11
CA ASN A 528 -42.77 -24.80 -41.28
C ASN A 528 -43.40 -26.21 -41.30
N TYR A 529 -43.24 -26.95 -40.19
CA TYR A 529 -43.99 -28.20 -40.00
C TYR A 529 -45.23 -27.94 -39.15
N PRO A 530 -46.45 -28.34 -39.62
CA PRO A 530 -47.72 -28.03 -38.93
C PRO A 530 -47.76 -28.47 -37.45
N ASP A 531 -47.13 -29.60 -37.14
CA ASP A 531 -47.19 -30.24 -35.82
C ASP A 531 -46.00 -29.90 -34.90
N SER A 532 -45.30 -28.81 -35.16
CA SER A 532 -44.15 -28.37 -34.38
C SER A 532 -44.57 -27.34 -33.30
N LYS A 533 -44.43 -27.66 -32.02
CA LYS A 533 -44.82 -26.77 -30.92
C LYS A 533 -43.70 -25.83 -30.46
N GLY A 534 -42.43 -26.11 -30.75
CA GLY A 534 -41.28 -25.32 -30.37
C GLY A 534 -40.94 -25.41 -28.88
N LEU A 535 -41.34 -26.48 -28.18
CA LEU A 535 -41.10 -26.69 -26.74
C LEU A 535 -40.02 -27.74 -26.46
N GLY A 536 -39.77 -28.67 -27.35
CA GLY A 536 -38.89 -29.81 -27.11
C GLY A 536 -37.45 -29.44 -26.73
N LEU A 537 -36.84 -28.52 -27.51
CA LEU A 537 -35.46 -28.09 -27.22
C LEU A 537 -35.34 -27.23 -25.93
N TYR A 538 -36.38 -26.45 -25.62
CA TYR A 538 -36.44 -25.73 -24.32
C TYR A 538 -36.53 -26.72 -23.15
N LEU A 539 -37.33 -27.77 -23.23
CA LEU A 539 -37.41 -28.82 -22.22
C LEU A 539 -36.07 -29.53 -22.05
N VAL A 540 -35.43 -29.90 -23.17
CA VAL A 540 -34.10 -30.52 -23.13
C VAL A 540 -33.10 -29.65 -22.38
N LYS A 541 -33.02 -28.35 -22.72
CA LYS A 541 -32.14 -27.41 -22.04
C LYS A 541 -32.47 -27.31 -20.56
N SER A 542 -33.75 -27.13 -20.21
CA SER A 542 -34.19 -27.00 -18.81
C SER A 542 -33.85 -28.26 -17.98
N GLN A 543 -34.03 -29.46 -18.55
CA GLN A 543 -33.68 -30.71 -17.89
C GLN A 543 -32.17 -30.86 -17.69
N VAL A 544 -31.37 -30.54 -18.72
CA VAL A 544 -29.91 -30.57 -18.62
C VAL A 544 -29.39 -29.60 -17.56
N GLU A 545 -29.89 -28.36 -17.57
CA GLU A 545 -29.50 -27.34 -16.58
C GLU A 545 -29.90 -27.71 -15.13
N THR A 546 -31.09 -28.32 -14.95
CA THR A 546 -31.56 -28.82 -13.66
C THR A 546 -30.66 -29.95 -13.11
N MET A 547 -30.12 -30.78 -14.02
CA MET A 547 -29.14 -31.82 -13.66
C MET A 547 -27.72 -31.27 -13.41
N GLY A 548 -27.49 -29.95 -13.53
CA GLY A 548 -26.20 -29.31 -13.42
C GLY A 548 -25.30 -29.45 -14.63
N GLY A 549 -25.87 -29.81 -15.79
CA GLY A 549 -25.17 -29.94 -17.06
C GLY A 549 -25.26 -28.70 -17.93
N THR A 550 -24.61 -28.77 -19.09
CA THR A 550 -24.71 -27.76 -20.14
C THR A 550 -25.04 -28.41 -21.49
N ILE A 551 -25.76 -27.70 -22.35
CA ILE A 551 -26.07 -28.15 -23.72
C ILE A 551 -25.61 -27.11 -24.72
N SER A 552 -25.03 -27.60 -25.80
CA SER A 552 -24.66 -26.78 -26.96
C SER A 552 -25.18 -27.43 -28.26
N ILE A 553 -25.29 -26.63 -29.30
CA ILE A 553 -25.77 -27.06 -30.63
C ILE A 553 -24.81 -26.56 -31.72
N GLU A 554 -24.53 -27.43 -32.65
CA GLU A 554 -23.89 -27.11 -33.92
C GLU A 554 -24.82 -27.62 -35.05
N SER A 555 -25.16 -26.76 -36.00
CA SER A 555 -26.04 -27.13 -37.09
C SER A 555 -25.75 -26.30 -38.34
N GLU A 556 -25.88 -26.93 -39.46
CA GLU A 556 -25.75 -26.29 -40.77
C GLU A 556 -26.89 -26.78 -41.68
N VAL A 557 -27.50 -25.83 -42.41
CA VAL A 557 -28.62 -26.13 -43.31
C VAL A 557 -28.20 -27.18 -44.32
N ASN A 558 -29.05 -28.19 -44.52
CA ASN A 558 -28.84 -29.34 -45.36
C ASN A 558 -27.66 -30.26 -45.00
N LYS A 559 -27.01 -30.11 -43.81
CA LYS A 559 -25.97 -31.04 -43.34
C LYS A 559 -26.43 -31.87 -42.13
N GLY A 560 -27.24 -31.26 -41.27
CA GLY A 560 -27.76 -31.90 -40.05
C GLY A 560 -27.43 -31.12 -38.80
N THR A 561 -27.71 -31.73 -37.65
CA THR A 561 -27.58 -31.10 -36.31
C THR A 561 -26.77 -31.98 -35.38
N THR A 562 -25.95 -31.35 -34.55
CA THR A 562 -25.21 -32.01 -33.46
C THR A 562 -25.54 -31.29 -32.12
N PHE A 563 -26.05 -32.03 -31.19
CA PHE A 563 -26.22 -31.57 -29.78
C PHE A 563 -25.13 -32.19 -28.94
N THR A 564 -24.48 -31.35 -28.15
CA THR A 564 -23.46 -31.78 -27.16
C THR A 564 -23.94 -31.43 -25.76
N ILE A 565 -24.13 -32.45 -24.93
CA ILE A 565 -24.63 -32.32 -23.57
C ILE A 565 -23.50 -32.77 -22.63
N THR A 566 -23.17 -31.95 -21.65
CA THR A 566 -22.12 -32.28 -20.68
C THR A 566 -22.68 -32.30 -19.27
N PHE A 567 -22.31 -33.33 -18.51
CA PHE A 567 -22.69 -33.53 -17.13
C PHE A 567 -21.42 -33.59 -16.26
N LYS A 568 -21.47 -33.08 -15.05
CA LYS A 568 -20.48 -33.39 -14.02
C LYS A 568 -20.88 -34.69 -13.34
N ASN A 569 -20.02 -35.68 -13.43
CA ASN A 569 -20.26 -36.99 -12.83
C ASN A 569 -19.99 -36.95 -11.31
#